data_a0dfcb5219da062bff3aa1f59c436f1c
#
_entry.id   a0dfcb5219da062bff3aa1f59c436f1c
#
_cell.length_a   1.000
_cell.length_b   1.000
_cell.length_c   1.000
_cell.angle_alpha   90.00
_cell.angle_beta   90.00
_cell.angle_gamma   90.00
#
_symmetry.space_group_name_H-M   'P 1'
#
loop_
_entity.id
_entity.type
_entity.pdbx_description
1 polymer ?
#
loop_
_entity_poly.entity_id
_entity_poly.type
_entity_poly.pdbx_seq_one_letter_code
_entity_poly.pdbx_strand_id
1 'polypeptide(L)'
;MASRADLKPDLLQELERQKRLLSALHNNPEISEVVLESTLNEIENTSTGLFDMSGKVGQYLRENEWLMGIKQRANIPGGTCEFDLPSYHYWLHQHSTARREHLKSWLEPMTPIRDGMAILLNLLRESGKVRRFTAHQGSFQQMQGGRVAQMLRIKLEDTLPCVPEVSANKYVLNIRFVAADYAAKSILYDQDIAFDLTFCTL
;
A
#
# COMPACT_ATOMS: atom_id res chain seq x y z
N MET A 1 -19.16 -9.12 9.26
CA MET A 1 -18.22 -9.01 8.10
C MET A 1 -18.68 -7.83 7.29
N ALA A 2 -18.02 -6.68 7.41
CA ALA A 2 -18.30 -5.52 6.57
C ALA A 2 -17.95 -5.89 5.13
N SER A 3 -18.91 -5.74 4.25
CA SER A 3 -18.74 -5.95 2.81
C SER A 3 -17.65 -5.00 2.30
N ARG A 4 -16.61 -5.51 1.67
CA ARG A 4 -15.58 -4.73 0.97
C ARG A 4 -16.15 -3.95 -0.25
N ALA A 5 -17.45 -3.72 -0.26
CA ALA A 5 -18.17 -3.09 -1.37
C ALA A 5 -18.04 -1.55 -1.39
N ASP A 6 -17.58 -0.93 -0.30
CA ASP A 6 -17.69 0.51 -0.10
C ASP A 6 -16.33 1.24 -0.05
N LEU A 7 -15.32 0.74 -0.76
CA LEU A 7 -14.00 1.39 -0.83
C LEU A 7 -14.06 2.80 -1.42
N LYS A 8 -14.94 3.03 -2.42
CA LYS A 8 -15.06 4.33 -3.10
C LYS A 8 -15.56 5.44 -2.16
N PRO A 9 -16.68 5.28 -1.44
CA PRO A 9 -17.14 6.26 -0.46
C PRO A 9 -16.13 6.54 0.65
N ASP A 10 -15.52 5.49 1.21
CA ASP A 10 -14.53 5.64 2.27
C ASP A 10 -13.31 6.43 1.79
N LEU A 11 -12.84 6.15 0.57
CA LEU A 11 -11.73 6.85 -0.05
C LEU A 11 -12.06 8.32 -0.32
N LEU A 12 -13.25 8.61 -0.87
CA LEU A 12 -13.73 9.99 -1.09
C LEU A 12 -13.83 10.77 0.21
N GLN A 13 -14.39 10.16 1.26
CA GLN A 13 -14.52 10.78 2.57
C GLN A 13 -13.14 11.14 3.16
N GLU A 14 -12.18 10.23 3.04
CA GLU A 14 -10.84 10.48 3.58
C GLU A 14 -10.08 11.54 2.76
N LEU A 15 -10.17 11.50 1.42
CA LEU A 15 -9.58 12.54 0.57
C LEU A 15 -10.16 13.93 0.89
N GLU A 16 -11.45 14.04 1.08
CA GLU A 16 -12.10 15.29 1.44
C GLU A 16 -11.67 15.78 2.84
N ARG A 17 -11.48 14.85 3.78
CA ARG A 17 -10.92 15.16 5.10
C ARG A 17 -9.51 15.72 4.99
N GLN A 18 -8.64 15.07 4.21
CA GLN A 18 -7.27 15.52 3.99
C GLN A 18 -7.22 16.87 3.27
N LYS A 19 -8.06 17.07 2.24
CA LYS A 19 -8.19 18.35 1.55
C LYS A 19 -8.46 19.50 2.52
N ARG A 20 -9.42 19.32 3.44
CA ARG A 20 -9.74 20.34 4.45
C ARG A 20 -8.58 20.61 5.40
N LEU A 21 -7.88 19.57 5.86
CA LEU A 21 -6.72 19.72 6.74
C LEU A 21 -5.57 20.45 6.04
N LEU A 22 -5.27 20.09 4.79
CA LEU A 22 -4.24 20.74 4.01
C LEU A 22 -4.60 22.19 3.66
N SER A 23 -5.85 22.46 3.29
CA SER A 23 -6.31 23.85 3.02
C SER A 23 -6.15 24.77 4.22
N ALA A 24 -6.22 24.27 5.44
CA ALA A 24 -5.96 25.06 6.64
C ALA A 24 -4.48 25.44 6.84
N LEU A 25 -3.58 24.87 6.06
CA LEU A 25 -2.14 25.14 6.10
C LEU A 25 -1.69 26.24 5.14
N HIS A 26 -2.59 26.85 4.38
CA HIS A 26 -2.29 28.05 3.60
C HIS A 26 -1.70 29.14 4.49
N ASN A 27 -0.73 29.86 3.97
CA ASN A 27 0.01 30.91 4.66
C ASN A 27 0.88 30.42 5.85
N ASN A 28 1.15 29.13 5.97
CA ASN A 28 2.11 28.62 6.95
C ASN A 28 3.53 28.77 6.35
N PRO A 29 4.43 29.57 7.00
CA PRO A 29 5.77 29.82 6.46
C PRO A 29 6.67 28.58 6.41
N GLU A 30 6.34 27.51 7.09
CA GLU A 30 7.09 26.26 7.09
C GLU A 30 6.71 25.34 5.92
N ILE A 31 5.66 25.67 5.15
CA ILE A 31 5.13 24.83 4.07
C ILE A 31 5.29 25.57 2.73
N SER A 32 5.79 24.84 1.75
CA SER A 32 5.84 25.35 0.38
C SER A 32 4.43 25.44 -0.22
N GLU A 33 3.98 26.66 -0.50
CA GLU A 33 2.66 26.93 -1.11
C GLU A 33 2.50 26.19 -2.44
N VAL A 34 3.55 26.12 -3.25
CA VAL A 34 3.56 25.41 -4.54
C VAL A 34 3.27 23.91 -4.36
N VAL A 35 3.89 23.28 -3.36
CA VAL A 35 3.67 21.86 -3.07
C VAL A 35 2.27 21.64 -2.51
N LEU A 36 1.82 22.53 -1.64
CA LEU A 36 0.48 22.48 -1.06
C LEU A 36 -0.61 22.57 -2.14
N GLU A 37 -0.53 23.57 -3.02
CA GLU A 37 -1.47 23.73 -4.13
C GLU A 37 -1.44 22.54 -5.10
N SER A 38 -0.25 22.04 -5.43
CA SER A 38 -0.12 20.85 -6.27
C SER A 38 -0.83 19.64 -5.67
N THR A 39 -0.65 19.42 -4.36
CA THR A 39 -1.29 18.30 -3.64
C THR A 39 -2.81 18.47 -3.56
N LEU A 40 -3.28 19.70 -3.31
CA LEU A 40 -4.73 20.00 -3.29
C LEU A 40 -5.37 19.77 -4.65
N ASN A 41 -4.71 20.18 -5.74
CA ASN A 41 -5.17 19.94 -7.11
C ASN A 41 -5.19 18.43 -7.45
N GLU A 42 -4.20 17.67 -7.01
CA GLU A 42 -4.16 16.22 -7.20
C GLU A 42 -5.32 15.53 -6.47
N ILE A 43 -5.62 15.93 -5.23
CA ILE A 43 -6.78 15.44 -4.47
C ILE A 43 -8.09 15.77 -5.19
N GLU A 44 -8.25 16.98 -5.69
CA GLU A 44 -9.47 17.44 -6.41
C GLU A 44 -9.70 16.61 -7.66
N ASN A 45 -8.68 16.50 -8.52
CA ASN A 45 -8.75 15.75 -9.77
C ASN A 45 -9.07 14.27 -9.51
N THR A 46 -8.44 13.68 -8.50
CA THR A 46 -8.65 12.28 -8.13
C THR A 46 -10.06 12.08 -7.56
N SER A 47 -10.53 13.00 -6.73
CA SER A 47 -11.89 12.95 -6.16
C SER A 47 -12.95 13.04 -7.26
N THR A 48 -12.75 13.91 -8.27
CA THR A 48 -13.61 14.01 -9.44
C THR A 48 -13.63 12.70 -10.22
N GLY A 49 -12.46 12.14 -10.52
CA GLY A 49 -12.36 10.85 -11.20
C GLY A 49 -13.02 9.70 -10.42
N LEU A 50 -12.90 9.69 -9.09
CA LEU A 50 -13.60 8.73 -8.23
C LEU A 50 -15.11 8.93 -8.28
N PHE A 51 -15.58 10.17 -8.26
CA PHE A 51 -17.01 10.48 -8.31
C PHE A 51 -17.63 10.00 -9.61
N ASP A 52 -16.96 10.21 -10.73
CA ASP A 52 -17.40 9.83 -12.08
C ASP A 52 -17.39 8.32 -12.33
N MET A 53 -16.69 7.54 -11.50
CA MET A 53 -16.72 6.08 -11.61
C MET A 53 -18.13 5.54 -11.39
N SER A 54 -18.70 4.88 -12.39
CA SER A 54 -20.00 4.21 -12.30
C SER A 54 -19.88 2.80 -11.72
N GLY A 55 -20.91 2.36 -10.99
CA GLY A 55 -21.01 1.01 -10.48
C GLY A 55 -20.06 0.69 -9.31
N LYS A 56 -19.98 -0.59 -8.95
CA LYS A 56 -19.10 -1.08 -7.89
C LYS A 56 -17.68 -1.24 -8.40
N VAL A 57 -16.69 -0.92 -7.56
CA VAL A 57 -15.26 -1.08 -7.89
C VAL A 57 -14.96 -2.48 -8.40
N GLY A 58 -14.39 -2.56 -9.61
CA GLY A 58 -14.01 -3.81 -10.26
C GLY A 58 -15.18 -4.69 -10.71
N GLN A 59 -16.40 -4.15 -10.82
CA GLN A 59 -17.56 -4.89 -11.30
C GLN A 59 -17.35 -5.36 -12.74
N TYR A 60 -16.89 -4.50 -13.61
CA TYR A 60 -16.59 -4.82 -15.02
C TYR A 60 -15.58 -5.97 -15.18
N LEU A 61 -14.62 -6.12 -14.23
CA LEU A 61 -13.71 -7.28 -14.23
C LEU A 61 -14.43 -8.57 -13.87
N ARG A 62 -15.44 -8.49 -13.00
CA ARG A 62 -16.26 -9.66 -12.63
C ARG A 62 -17.25 -10.05 -13.73
N GLU A 63 -17.62 -9.10 -14.57
CA GLU A 63 -18.49 -9.33 -15.74
C GLU A 63 -17.71 -9.85 -16.95
N ASN A 64 -16.37 -9.77 -16.91
CA ASN A 64 -15.53 -10.35 -17.94
C ASN A 64 -15.38 -11.87 -17.73
N GLU A 65 -16.14 -12.64 -18.51
CA GLU A 65 -16.19 -14.11 -18.42
C GLU A 65 -14.82 -14.76 -18.59
N TRP A 66 -13.98 -14.21 -19.47
CA TRP A 66 -12.65 -14.74 -19.73
C TRP A 66 -11.73 -14.60 -18.51
N LEU A 67 -11.71 -13.42 -17.87
CA LEU A 67 -10.97 -13.19 -16.62
C LEU A 67 -11.52 -14.06 -15.47
N MET A 68 -12.84 -14.19 -15.40
CA MET A 68 -13.47 -15.03 -14.37
C MET A 68 -13.18 -16.51 -14.57
N GLY A 69 -13.10 -17.00 -15.81
CA GLY A 69 -12.67 -18.35 -16.13
C GLY A 69 -11.26 -18.64 -15.64
N ILE A 70 -10.31 -17.72 -15.89
CA ILE A 70 -8.93 -17.84 -15.37
C ILE A 70 -8.93 -17.84 -13.84
N LYS A 71 -9.63 -16.89 -13.22
CA LYS A 71 -9.69 -16.76 -11.75
C LYS A 71 -10.22 -18.01 -11.08
N GLN A 72 -11.25 -18.62 -11.62
CA GLN A 72 -11.84 -19.86 -11.09
C GLN A 72 -10.85 -21.03 -11.12
N ARG A 73 -10.04 -21.10 -12.16
CA ARG A 73 -9.08 -22.17 -12.35
C ARG A 73 -7.73 -21.96 -11.70
N ALA A 74 -7.35 -20.70 -11.42
CA ALA A 74 -6.05 -20.35 -10.86
C ALA A 74 -5.77 -21.00 -9.49
N ASN A 75 -6.78 -21.37 -8.75
CA ASN A 75 -6.66 -22.03 -7.44
C ASN A 75 -6.69 -23.57 -7.52
N ILE A 76 -6.85 -24.12 -8.71
CA ILE A 76 -6.89 -25.57 -8.93
C ILE A 76 -5.48 -26.01 -9.40
N PRO A 77 -4.84 -27.00 -8.77
CA PRO A 77 -3.57 -27.52 -9.25
C PRO A 77 -3.67 -27.95 -10.73
N GLY A 78 -2.80 -27.38 -11.58
CA GLY A 78 -2.83 -27.63 -13.03
C GLY A 78 -3.98 -26.96 -13.79
N GLY A 79 -4.91 -26.27 -13.12
CA GLY A 79 -6.12 -25.72 -13.74
C GLY A 79 -5.90 -24.56 -14.71
N THR A 80 -4.68 -24.03 -14.82
CA THR A 80 -4.31 -23.01 -15.80
C THR A 80 -3.45 -23.55 -16.95
N CYS A 81 -3.42 -24.88 -17.13
CA CYS A 81 -2.69 -25.48 -18.23
C CYS A 81 -3.36 -25.16 -19.58
N GLU A 82 -2.62 -25.39 -20.67
CA GLU A 82 -3.05 -25.12 -22.04
C GLU A 82 -4.33 -25.89 -22.43
N PHE A 83 -4.49 -27.08 -21.88
CA PHE A 83 -5.62 -27.94 -22.15
C PHE A 83 -6.93 -27.41 -21.52
N ASP A 84 -6.85 -26.93 -20.27
CA ASP A 84 -8.01 -26.42 -19.56
C ASP A 84 -8.38 -24.98 -19.93
N LEU A 85 -7.38 -24.16 -20.28
CA LEU A 85 -7.54 -22.75 -20.67
C LEU A 85 -6.78 -22.43 -21.97
N PRO A 86 -7.19 -22.97 -23.12
CA PRO A 86 -6.48 -22.77 -24.37
C PRO A 86 -6.41 -21.30 -24.80
N SER A 87 -7.45 -20.50 -24.52
CA SER A 87 -7.46 -19.07 -24.83
C SER A 87 -6.50 -18.27 -23.96
N TYR A 88 -6.30 -18.67 -22.70
CA TYR A 88 -5.30 -18.07 -21.83
C TYR A 88 -3.88 -18.45 -22.28
N HIS A 89 -3.67 -19.70 -22.64
CA HIS A 89 -2.39 -20.16 -23.22
C HIS A 89 -2.07 -19.37 -24.49
N TYR A 90 -3.02 -19.22 -25.42
CA TYR A 90 -2.85 -18.41 -26.62
C TYR A 90 -2.48 -16.96 -26.27
N TRP A 91 -3.16 -16.34 -25.29
CA TRP A 91 -2.87 -14.99 -24.85
C TRP A 91 -1.44 -14.87 -24.27
N LEU A 92 -0.97 -15.84 -23.49
CA LEU A 92 0.39 -15.86 -22.96
C LEU A 92 1.47 -15.87 -24.04
N HIS A 93 1.18 -16.42 -25.23
CA HIS A 93 2.09 -16.49 -26.36
C HIS A 93 1.98 -15.30 -27.33
N GLN A 94 1.06 -14.37 -27.09
CA GLN A 94 1.00 -13.14 -27.85
C GLN A 94 2.22 -12.24 -27.57
N HIS A 95 2.49 -11.32 -28.49
CA HIS A 95 3.56 -10.33 -28.30
C HIS A 95 3.36 -9.54 -27.02
N SER A 96 4.46 -9.25 -26.29
CA SER A 96 4.40 -8.59 -24.98
C SER A 96 3.70 -7.24 -25.00
N THR A 97 3.79 -6.49 -26.12
CA THR A 97 3.10 -5.20 -26.29
C THR A 97 1.58 -5.39 -26.27
N ALA A 98 1.04 -6.34 -27.05
CA ALA A 98 -0.39 -6.63 -27.08
C ALA A 98 -0.93 -7.05 -25.70
N ARG A 99 -0.19 -7.90 -24.99
CA ARG A 99 -0.53 -8.31 -23.62
C ARG A 99 -0.56 -7.12 -22.65
N ARG A 100 0.40 -6.19 -22.77
CA ARG A 100 0.43 -4.96 -21.94
C ARG A 100 -0.76 -4.06 -22.22
N GLU A 101 -1.15 -3.90 -23.47
CA GLU A 101 -2.32 -3.09 -23.82
C GLU A 101 -3.61 -3.68 -23.25
N HIS A 102 -3.79 -5.00 -23.29
CA HIS A 102 -4.91 -5.66 -22.63
C HIS A 102 -4.90 -5.43 -21.10
N LEU A 103 -3.75 -5.61 -20.44
CA LEU A 103 -3.63 -5.35 -19.00
C LEU A 103 -3.93 -3.90 -18.66
N LYS A 104 -3.43 -2.95 -19.44
CA LYS A 104 -3.74 -1.53 -19.27
C LYS A 104 -5.24 -1.27 -19.36
N SER A 105 -5.91 -1.74 -20.43
CA SER A 105 -7.36 -1.52 -20.62
C SER A 105 -8.18 -2.11 -19.47
N TRP A 106 -7.77 -3.23 -18.89
CA TRP A 106 -8.44 -3.82 -17.72
C TRP A 106 -8.19 -3.06 -16.43
N LEU A 107 -7.04 -2.38 -16.28
CA LEU A 107 -6.68 -1.65 -15.07
C LEU A 107 -7.07 -0.17 -15.12
N GLU A 108 -7.19 0.41 -16.31
CA GLU A 108 -7.48 1.82 -16.51
C GLU A 108 -8.70 2.34 -15.74
N PRO A 109 -9.86 1.63 -15.72
CA PRO A 109 -11.01 2.08 -14.95
C PRO A 109 -10.79 2.09 -13.41
N MET A 110 -9.71 1.46 -12.92
CA MET A 110 -9.33 1.47 -11.50
C MET A 110 -8.31 2.57 -11.15
N THR A 111 -7.86 3.32 -12.15
CA THR A 111 -6.87 4.39 -11.96
C THR A 111 -7.25 5.38 -10.85
N PRO A 112 -8.50 5.91 -10.77
CA PRO A 112 -8.86 6.85 -9.69
C PRO A 112 -8.74 6.23 -8.29
N ILE A 113 -9.02 4.93 -8.13
CA ILE A 113 -8.82 4.22 -6.86
C ILE A 113 -7.33 4.13 -6.52
N ARG A 114 -6.50 3.76 -7.50
CA ARG A 114 -5.04 3.69 -7.34
C ARG A 114 -4.47 5.03 -6.91
N ASP A 115 -4.87 6.10 -7.59
CA ASP A 115 -4.34 7.44 -7.37
C ASP A 115 -4.79 7.98 -6.01
N GLY A 116 -6.06 7.80 -5.64
CA GLY A 116 -6.55 8.16 -4.31
C GLY A 116 -5.83 7.42 -3.19
N MET A 117 -5.60 6.13 -3.35
CA MET A 117 -4.81 5.36 -2.38
C MET A 117 -3.36 5.82 -2.33
N ALA A 118 -2.75 6.15 -3.47
CA ALA A 118 -1.37 6.65 -3.54
C ALA A 118 -1.22 7.98 -2.80
N ILE A 119 -2.14 8.93 -2.99
CA ILE A 119 -2.18 10.21 -2.28
C ILE A 119 -2.23 9.98 -0.76
N LEU A 120 -3.21 9.20 -0.29
CA LEU A 120 -3.37 8.95 1.15
C LEU A 120 -2.16 8.23 1.76
N LEU A 121 -1.59 7.26 1.05
CA LEU A 121 -0.38 6.57 1.50
C LEU A 121 0.84 7.49 1.54
N ASN A 122 0.96 8.43 0.61
CA ASN A 122 2.05 9.40 0.61
C ASN A 122 1.89 10.37 1.79
N LEU A 123 0.71 10.95 1.99
CA LEU A 123 0.42 11.80 3.14
C LEU A 123 0.67 11.05 4.46
N LEU A 124 0.22 9.82 4.57
CA LEU A 124 0.45 8.99 5.75
C LEU A 124 1.94 8.75 6.01
N ARG A 125 2.71 8.43 4.98
CA ARG A 125 4.16 8.19 5.11
C ARG A 125 4.94 9.42 5.54
N GLU A 126 4.48 10.60 5.15
CA GLU A 126 5.13 11.87 5.47
C GLU A 126 4.63 12.50 6.79
N SER A 127 3.55 11.97 7.39
CA SER A 127 2.91 12.56 8.57
C SER A 127 3.69 12.42 9.88
N GLY A 128 4.64 11.50 9.95
CA GLY A 128 5.33 11.16 11.20
C GLY A 128 6.69 11.83 11.36
N LYS A 129 7.12 11.99 12.62
CA LYS A 129 8.49 12.44 12.95
C LYS A 129 9.40 11.24 13.10
N VAL A 130 10.51 11.27 12.36
CA VAL A 130 11.58 10.26 12.45
C VAL A 130 12.25 10.34 13.82
N ARG A 131 12.44 9.19 14.47
CA ARG A 131 13.21 9.06 15.71
C ARG A 131 14.19 7.92 15.58
N ARG A 132 15.43 8.16 16.02
CA ARG A 132 16.48 7.14 16.00
C ARG A 132 16.45 6.32 17.28
N PHE A 133 16.55 5.01 17.13
CA PHE A 133 16.59 4.02 18.21
C PHE A 133 17.70 3.01 17.98
N THR A 134 18.00 2.26 19.03
CA THR A 134 18.90 1.10 18.97
C THR A 134 18.17 -0.14 19.46
N ALA A 135 18.19 -1.18 18.65
CA ALA A 135 17.76 -2.50 19.05
C ALA A 135 18.96 -3.24 19.64
N HIS A 136 18.89 -3.64 20.90
CA HIS A 136 19.96 -4.37 21.56
C HIS A 136 19.91 -5.86 21.20
N GLN A 137 21.01 -6.37 20.67
CA GLN A 137 21.10 -7.77 20.21
C GLN A 137 19.89 -8.15 19.32
N GLY A 138 19.57 -7.28 18.35
CA GLY A 138 18.47 -7.50 17.42
C GLY A 138 17.07 -7.35 18.01
N SER A 139 16.90 -6.91 19.26
CA SER A 139 15.59 -6.78 19.90
C SER A 139 15.30 -5.35 20.34
N PHE A 140 14.10 -4.87 20.02
CA PHE A 140 13.60 -3.57 20.46
C PHE A 140 12.16 -3.70 20.94
N GLN A 141 11.89 -3.10 22.10
CA GLN A 141 10.56 -3.05 22.67
C GLN A 141 10.24 -1.63 23.14
N GLN A 142 9.03 -1.16 22.82
CA GLN A 142 8.55 0.14 23.24
C GLN A 142 7.09 0.06 23.70
N MET A 143 6.81 0.62 24.88
CA MET A 143 5.44 0.83 25.34
C MET A 143 4.78 1.96 24.55
N GLN A 144 3.60 1.72 23.99
CA GLN A 144 2.92 2.68 23.13
C GLN A 144 2.15 3.76 23.89
N GLY A 145 1.85 3.54 25.17
CA GLY A 145 1.16 4.54 26.02
C GLY A 145 -0.20 5.01 25.45
N GLY A 146 -0.90 4.15 24.73
CA GLY A 146 -2.19 4.48 24.09
C GLY A 146 -2.08 5.23 22.76
N ARG A 147 -0.88 5.44 22.22
CA ARG A 147 -0.72 6.05 20.88
C ARG A 147 -1.17 5.05 19.82
N VAL A 148 -2.07 5.51 18.95
CA VAL A 148 -2.52 4.73 17.80
C VAL A 148 -1.77 5.24 16.58
N ALA A 149 -0.95 4.38 15.97
CA ALA A 149 -0.36 4.64 14.66
C ALA A 149 -1.06 3.77 13.62
N GLN A 150 -1.35 4.36 12.46
CA GLN A 150 -1.93 3.64 11.33
C GLN A 150 -0.86 2.89 10.55
N MET A 151 0.38 3.41 10.58
CA MET A 151 1.53 2.79 9.91
C MET A 151 2.80 3.01 10.72
N LEU A 152 3.70 2.04 10.65
CA LEU A 152 5.07 2.15 11.14
C LEU A 152 6.03 2.14 9.95
N ARG A 153 6.98 3.07 9.93
CA ARG A 153 8.08 3.08 8.97
C ARG A 153 9.38 2.84 9.71
N ILE A 154 10.07 1.77 9.33
CA ILE A 154 11.38 1.41 9.85
C ILE A 154 12.38 1.61 8.72
N LYS A 155 13.45 2.36 8.98
CA LYS A 155 14.55 2.56 8.04
C LYS A 155 15.83 2.03 8.66
N LEU A 156 16.50 1.15 7.94
CA LEU A 156 17.79 0.56 8.24
C LEU A 156 18.84 1.05 7.26
N GLU A 157 20.10 0.88 7.60
CA GLU A 157 21.20 0.99 6.64
C GLU A 157 21.17 -0.22 5.70
N ASP A 158 21.32 0.03 4.40
CA ASP A 158 21.24 -1.01 3.36
C ASP A 158 22.34 -2.10 3.47
N THR A 159 23.39 -1.81 4.25
CA THR A 159 24.51 -2.74 4.49
C THR A 159 24.21 -3.80 5.55
N LEU A 160 23.15 -3.63 6.35
CA LEU A 160 22.80 -4.56 7.42
C LEU A 160 22.11 -5.80 6.86
N PRO A 161 22.66 -7.01 7.05
CA PRO A 161 22.07 -8.24 6.53
C PRO A 161 20.96 -8.75 7.44
N CYS A 162 20.00 -7.90 7.78
CA CYS A 162 18.87 -8.26 8.65
C CYS A 162 17.57 -7.60 8.17
N VAL A 163 16.45 -8.21 8.57
CA VAL A 163 15.10 -7.71 8.29
C VAL A 163 14.29 -7.55 9.58
N PRO A 164 13.43 -6.53 9.69
CA PRO A 164 12.60 -6.33 10.87
C PRO A 164 11.35 -7.21 10.83
N GLU A 165 11.13 -7.99 11.87
CA GLU A 165 9.86 -8.65 12.20
C GLU A 165 9.13 -7.80 13.24
N VAL A 166 7.93 -7.32 12.90
CA VAL A 166 7.18 -6.40 13.75
C VAL A 166 5.94 -7.06 14.32
N SER A 167 5.78 -6.96 15.64
CA SER A 167 4.56 -7.30 16.35
C SER A 167 4.11 -6.09 17.16
N ALA A 168 2.91 -5.60 16.89
CA ALA A 168 2.38 -4.40 17.54
C ALA A 168 0.95 -4.62 18.02
N ASN A 169 0.64 -4.08 19.18
CA ASN A 169 -0.72 -3.93 19.70
C ASN A 169 -0.87 -2.56 20.36
N LYS A 170 -2.05 -2.24 20.90
CA LYS A 170 -2.30 -0.93 21.53
C LYS A 170 -1.42 -0.56 22.72
N TYR A 171 -0.71 -1.54 23.30
CA TYR A 171 0.11 -1.33 24.48
C TYR A 171 1.60 -1.35 24.19
N VAL A 172 2.03 -2.27 23.29
CA VAL A 172 3.44 -2.55 23.08
C VAL A 172 3.75 -2.74 21.61
N LEU A 173 4.90 -2.22 21.20
CA LEU A 173 5.55 -2.48 19.93
C LEU A 173 6.79 -3.31 20.20
N ASN A 174 6.90 -4.47 19.56
CA ASN A 174 8.09 -5.31 19.56
C ASN A 174 8.63 -5.38 18.13
N ILE A 175 9.92 -5.14 17.98
CA ILE A 175 10.63 -5.29 16.70
C ILE A 175 11.80 -6.26 16.96
N ARG A 176 11.86 -7.31 16.16
CA ARG A 176 12.97 -8.27 16.15
C ARG A 176 13.67 -8.15 14.81
N PHE A 177 14.94 -7.93 14.83
CA PHE A 177 15.76 -7.96 13.62
C PHE A 177 16.34 -9.34 13.47
N VAL A 178 15.99 -10.01 12.39
CA VAL A 178 16.43 -11.36 12.09
C VAL A 178 17.39 -11.36 10.92
N ALA A 179 18.38 -12.26 10.96
CA ALA A 179 19.34 -12.38 9.86
C ALA A 179 18.62 -12.71 8.55
N ALA A 180 19.04 -12.09 7.46
CA ALA A 180 18.52 -12.34 6.12
C ALA A 180 19.14 -13.63 5.55
N ASP A 181 18.84 -14.77 6.17
CA ASP A 181 19.23 -16.10 5.71
C ASP A 181 18.02 -16.77 5.04
N TYR A 182 18.15 -17.10 3.76
CA TYR A 182 17.09 -17.72 2.96
C TYR A 182 17.08 -19.25 3.06
N ALA A 183 18.07 -19.85 3.71
CA ALA A 183 18.25 -21.30 3.79
C ALA A 183 17.91 -21.87 5.17
N ALA A 184 17.82 -21.04 6.21
CA ALA A 184 17.62 -21.47 7.59
C ALA A 184 16.42 -20.78 8.25
N LYS A 185 16.04 -21.29 9.44
CA LYS A 185 15.06 -20.65 10.31
C LYS A 185 15.56 -19.26 10.72
N SER A 186 14.64 -18.28 10.72
CA SER A 186 14.93 -16.90 11.18
C SER A 186 15.65 -16.88 12.53
N ILE A 187 16.90 -16.44 12.53
CA ILE A 187 17.74 -16.31 13.73
C ILE A 187 17.81 -14.82 14.07
N LEU A 188 17.65 -14.51 15.36
CA LEU A 188 17.79 -13.15 15.86
C LEU A 188 19.20 -12.64 15.57
N TYR A 189 19.32 -11.41 15.06
CA TYR A 189 20.61 -10.79 14.81
C TYR A 189 21.28 -10.45 16.14
N ASP A 190 22.52 -10.85 16.31
CA ASP A 190 23.24 -10.86 17.61
C ASP A 190 23.97 -9.54 17.93
N GLN A 191 23.86 -8.53 17.07
CA GLN A 191 24.48 -7.22 17.25
C GLN A 191 23.45 -6.13 17.52
N ASP A 192 23.93 -5.02 18.08
CA ASP A 192 23.14 -3.81 18.26
C ASP A 192 22.89 -3.14 16.91
N ILE A 193 21.63 -2.77 16.64
CA ILE A 193 21.21 -2.19 15.37
C ILE A 193 20.64 -0.79 15.62
N ALA A 194 21.27 0.21 15.04
CA ALA A 194 20.70 1.55 14.95
C ALA A 194 19.67 1.61 13.81
N PHE A 195 18.49 2.12 14.09
CA PHE A 195 17.42 2.24 13.10
C PHE A 195 16.57 3.49 13.33
N ASP A 196 15.94 3.96 12.28
CA ASP A 196 14.98 5.05 12.35
C ASP A 196 13.56 4.48 12.39
N LEU A 197 12.76 4.94 13.33
CA LEU A 197 11.35 4.56 13.49
C LEU A 197 10.46 5.79 13.37
N THR A 198 9.43 5.66 12.57
CA THR A 198 8.39 6.69 12.39
C THR A 198 7.02 6.09 12.66
N PHE A 199 6.26 6.75 13.52
CA PHE A 199 4.83 6.46 13.74
C PHE A 199 4.03 7.40 12.86
N CYS A 200 3.31 6.85 11.90
CA CYS A 200 2.55 7.60 10.90
C CYS A 200 1.06 7.56 11.23
N THR A 201 0.41 8.71 11.20
CA THR A 201 -1.04 8.89 11.43
C THR A 201 -1.57 9.98 10.51
N LEU A 202 -2.76 9.80 9.99
CA LEU A 202 -3.53 10.81 9.25
C LEU A 202 -4.55 11.49 10.15
#